data_dbfd696f0a0df62ee7449f5332b93628
#
_entry.id   dbfd696f0a0df62ee7449f5332b93628
#
_cell.length_a   1.000
_cell.length_b   1.000
_cell.length_c   1.000
_cell.angle_alpha   90.00
_cell.angle_beta   90.00
_cell.angle_gamma   90.00
#
_symmetry.space_group_name_H-M   'P 1'
#
loop_
_entity.id
_entity.type
_entity.pdbx_description
1 polymer ?
#
loop_
_entity_poly.entity_id
_entity_poly.type
_entity_poly.pdbx_seq_one_letter_code
_entity_poly.pdbx_strand_id
1 'polypeptide(L)'
;VLLPRASYYVEHNMMDEFYRITKKAINFVFLIATPMMVYFMLFAKEGVFFLSGDAYAGAIIPMQVIMPTLLFIGLTNIMGIQMLVPLGKEKVVLYSEIAGMIVDIILNALLIPKMASTGAAIGTLAAEIAVFIVQYVALRGIIKEAYRQVHYVAIGSSVLAGGVLAVLIKRMQWGSFMTLCASAIVFFGVYFLILTIAKESLVIEIENQLLGRIIKKK
;
A
#
# COMPACT_ATOMS: atom_id res chain seq x y z
N VAL A 1 -4.81 1.11 -16.89
CA VAL A 1 -5.81 2.06 -17.45
C VAL A 1 -5.49 3.52 -17.08
N LEU A 2 -4.69 3.78 -16.05
CA LEU A 2 -4.36 5.17 -15.65
C LEU A 2 -3.30 5.80 -16.57
N LEU A 3 -2.23 5.07 -16.92
CA LEU A 3 -1.14 5.57 -17.75
C LEU A 3 -1.60 6.20 -19.09
N PRO A 4 -2.44 5.55 -19.91
CA PRO A 4 -2.89 6.16 -21.17
C PRO A 4 -3.64 7.48 -20.97
N ARG A 5 -4.43 7.60 -19.90
CA ARG A 5 -5.12 8.85 -19.56
C ARG A 5 -4.17 9.94 -19.10
N ALA A 6 -3.18 9.56 -18.27
CA ALA A 6 -2.17 10.48 -17.78
C ALA A 6 -1.35 11.05 -18.95
N SER A 7 -0.89 10.20 -19.88
CA SER A 7 -0.17 10.62 -21.09
C SER A 7 -1.04 11.53 -21.97
N TYR A 8 -2.29 11.15 -22.21
CA TYR A 8 -3.21 11.98 -22.99
C TYR A 8 -3.39 13.38 -22.40
N TYR A 9 -3.56 13.49 -21.06
CA TYR A 9 -3.73 14.80 -20.43
C TYR A 9 -2.49 15.65 -20.49
N VAL A 10 -1.29 15.06 -20.34
CA VAL A 10 -0.03 15.79 -20.46
C VAL A 10 0.19 16.26 -21.91
N GLU A 11 -0.02 15.41 -22.91
CA GLU A 11 0.11 15.75 -24.34
C GLU A 11 -0.82 16.90 -24.78
N HIS A 12 -2.04 16.95 -24.20
CA HIS A 12 -3.04 17.97 -24.53
C HIS A 12 -2.99 19.18 -23.57
N ASN A 13 -1.95 19.32 -22.73
CA ASN A 13 -1.80 20.38 -21.73
C ASN A 13 -2.95 20.48 -20.70
N MET A 14 -3.66 19.37 -20.46
CA MET A 14 -4.75 19.28 -19.48
C MET A 14 -4.21 18.95 -18.10
N MET A 15 -3.34 19.80 -17.54
CA MET A 15 -2.60 19.54 -16.30
C MET A 15 -3.52 19.40 -15.08
N ASP A 16 -4.63 20.14 -15.02
CA ASP A 16 -5.60 20.03 -13.90
C ASP A 16 -6.23 18.63 -13.84
N GLU A 17 -6.59 18.06 -15.00
CA GLU A 17 -7.10 16.70 -15.09
C GLU A 17 -6.04 15.66 -14.72
N PHE A 18 -4.81 15.86 -15.18
CA PHE A 18 -3.66 15.03 -14.79
C PHE A 18 -3.48 15.03 -13.26
N TYR A 19 -3.46 16.19 -12.62
CA TYR A 19 -3.34 16.28 -11.15
C TYR A 19 -4.52 15.65 -10.44
N ARG A 20 -5.73 15.80 -10.96
CA ARG A 20 -6.94 15.22 -10.37
C ARG A 20 -6.89 13.70 -10.35
N ILE A 21 -6.51 13.06 -11.47
CA ILE A 21 -6.43 11.59 -11.51
C ILE A 21 -5.29 11.03 -10.68
N THR A 22 -4.13 11.70 -10.65
CA THR A 22 -2.98 11.25 -9.86
C THR A 22 -3.23 11.40 -8.36
N LYS A 23 -3.90 12.46 -7.93
CA LYS A 23 -4.37 12.64 -6.53
C LYS A 23 -5.30 11.49 -6.11
N LYS A 24 -6.30 11.16 -6.94
CA LYS A 24 -7.20 10.04 -6.67
C LYS A 24 -6.45 8.71 -6.57
N ALA A 25 -5.47 8.50 -7.46
CA ALA A 25 -4.67 7.28 -7.45
C ALA A 25 -3.82 7.15 -6.18
N ILE A 26 -3.19 8.22 -5.71
CA ILE A 26 -2.42 8.24 -4.47
C ILE A 26 -3.34 7.95 -3.27
N ASN A 27 -4.50 8.61 -3.18
CA ASN A 27 -5.46 8.34 -2.11
C ASN A 27 -5.94 6.88 -2.14
N PHE A 28 -6.19 6.33 -3.32
CA PHE A 28 -6.56 4.93 -3.48
C PHE A 28 -5.47 3.97 -2.98
N VAL A 29 -4.18 4.27 -3.26
CA VAL A 29 -3.07 3.46 -2.74
C VAL A 29 -3.06 3.49 -1.22
N PHE A 30 -3.18 4.66 -0.58
CA PHE A 30 -3.25 4.74 0.89
C PHE A 30 -4.46 3.98 1.44
N LEU A 31 -5.62 4.11 0.80
CA LEU A 31 -6.86 3.48 1.23
C LEU A 31 -6.78 1.95 1.21
N ILE A 32 -6.08 1.36 0.26
CA ILE A 32 -6.00 -0.10 0.09
C ILE A 32 -4.73 -0.67 0.71
N ALA A 33 -3.55 -0.08 0.42
CA ALA A 33 -2.29 -0.65 0.87
C ALA A 33 -2.09 -0.55 2.38
N THR A 34 -2.53 0.55 3.02
CA THR A 34 -2.36 0.72 4.47
C THR A 34 -3.08 -0.34 5.30
N PRO A 35 -4.39 -0.61 5.12
CA PRO A 35 -5.05 -1.66 5.89
C PRO A 35 -4.51 -3.06 5.56
N MET A 36 -4.17 -3.35 4.30
CA MET A 36 -3.56 -4.63 3.93
C MET A 36 -2.20 -4.82 4.62
N MET A 37 -1.34 -3.81 4.58
CA MET A 37 -0.05 -3.81 5.26
C MET A 37 -0.22 -4.12 6.74
N VAL A 38 -1.06 -3.37 7.44
CA VAL A 38 -1.25 -3.52 8.89
C VAL A 38 -1.90 -4.87 9.23
N TYR A 39 -2.90 -5.29 8.46
CA TYR A 39 -3.53 -6.60 8.68
C TYR A 39 -2.52 -7.74 8.57
N PHE A 40 -1.72 -7.80 7.52
CA PHE A 40 -0.73 -8.87 7.33
C PHE A 40 0.46 -8.76 8.30
N MET A 41 0.79 -7.57 8.81
CA MET A 41 1.76 -7.45 9.92
C MET A 41 1.19 -8.03 11.21
N LEU A 42 -0.07 -7.74 11.56
CA LEU A 42 -0.72 -8.23 12.78
C LEU A 42 -0.93 -9.74 12.76
N PHE A 43 -1.27 -10.29 11.60
CA PHE A 43 -1.61 -11.71 11.43
C PHE A 43 -0.53 -12.50 10.67
N ALA A 44 0.72 -12.02 10.69
CA ALA A 44 1.84 -12.69 10.01
C ALA A 44 2.05 -14.13 10.48
N LYS A 45 1.92 -14.39 11.79
CA LYS A 45 2.04 -15.75 12.35
C LYS A 45 0.99 -16.68 11.77
N GLU A 46 -0.25 -16.29 11.81
CA GLU A 46 -1.37 -17.07 11.31
C GLU A 46 -1.26 -17.29 9.79
N GLY A 47 -0.78 -16.26 9.05
CA GLY A 47 -0.52 -16.34 7.61
C GLY A 47 0.57 -17.35 7.28
N VAL A 48 1.72 -17.26 7.94
CA VAL A 48 2.84 -18.19 7.73
C VAL A 48 2.44 -19.63 8.09
N PHE A 49 1.77 -19.83 9.23
CA PHE A 49 1.37 -21.15 9.67
C PHE A 49 0.29 -21.78 8.78
N PHE A 50 -0.62 -20.99 8.25
CA PHE A 50 -1.61 -21.48 7.29
C PHE A 50 -0.99 -21.88 5.95
N LEU A 51 -0.05 -21.09 5.42
CA LEU A 51 0.53 -21.32 4.10
C LEU A 51 1.64 -22.38 4.11
N SER A 52 2.46 -22.39 5.15
CA SER A 52 3.72 -23.15 5.17
C SER A 52 3.85 -24.08 6.38
N GLY A 53 2.98 -23.95 7.39
CA GLY A 53 3.04 -24.72 8.63
C GLY A 53 4.01 -24.17 9.67
N ASP A 54 3.99 -24.79 10.86
CA ASP A 54 4.69 -24.29 12.05
C ASP A 54 6.23 -24.37 11.93
N ALA A 55 6.74 -25.26 11.06
CA ALA A 55 8.17 -25.38 10.77
C ALA A 55 8.77 -24.07 10.20
N TYR A 56 7.95 -23.21 9.63
CA TYR A 56 8.34 -21.94 9.02
C TYR A 56 8.17 -20.73 9.97
N ALA A 57 8.12 -20.93 11.28
CA ALA A 57 7.99 -19.86 12.26
C ALA A 57 9.05 -18.74 12.10
N GLY A 58 10.25 -19.06 11.60
CA GLY A 58 11.30 -18.08 11.29
C GLY A 58 10.94 -17.09 10.18
N ALA A 59 9.89 -17.33 9.38
CA ALA A 59 9.42 -16.42 8.34
C ALA A 59 8.44 -15.33 8.86
N ILE A 60 8.03 -15.39 10.12
CA ILE A 60 7.06 -14.43 10.70
C ILE A 60 7.65 -13.02 10.72
N ILE A 61 8.85 -12.84 11.27
CA ILE A 61 9.52 -11.54 11.35
C ILE A 61 9.83 -10.97 9.96
N PRO A 62 10.45 -11.74 9.03
CA PRO A 62 10.62 -11.29 7.64
C PRO A 62 9.31 -10.81 6.99
N MET A 63 8.21 -11.56 7.16
CA MET A 63 6.90 -11.17 6.65
C MET A 63 6.43 -9.84 7.24
N GLN A 64 6.57 -9.64 8.55
CA GLN A 64 6.20 -8.36 9.17
C GLN A 64 7.03 -7.19 8.66
N VAL A 65 8.34 -7.39 8.46
CA VAL A 65 9.25 -6.35 7.98
C VAL A 65 9.01 -5.98 6.52
N ILE A 66 8.62 -6.95 5.67
CA ILE A 66 8.42 -6.68 4.24
C ILE A 66 7.05 -6.06 3.93
N MET A 67 6.05 -6.20 4.78
CA MET A 67 4.68 -5.71 4.50
C MET A 67 4.60 -4.20 4.18
N PRO A 68 5.36 -3.28 4.80
CA PRO A 68 5.36 -1.87 4.41
C PRO A 68 5.73 -1.61 2.95
N THR A 69 6.43 -2.53 2.27
CA THR A 69 6.72 -2.39 0.83
C THR A 69 5.46 -2.28 -0.02
N LEU A 70 4.33 -2.87 0.41
CA LEU A 70 3.03 -2.71 -0.26
C LEU A 70 2.67 -1.25 -0.49
N LEU A 71 2.87 -0.41 0.53
CA LEU A 71 2.59 1.02 0.44
C LEU A 71 3.59 1.72 -0.48
N PHE A 72 4.89 1.47 -0.27
CA PHE A 72 5.94 2.12 -1.06
C PHE A 72 5.87 1.72 -2.54
N ILE A 73 5.74 0.44 -2.87
CA ILE A 73 5.57 -0.05 -4.25
C ILE A 73 4.31 0.58 -4.90
N GLY A 74 3.19 0.64 -4.17
CA GLY A 74 1.99 1.29 -4.66
C GLY A 74 2.22 2.77 -5.00
N LEU A 75 2.90 3.51 -4.11
CA LEU A 75 3.19 4.93 -4.30
C LEU A 75 4.24 5.15 -5.41
N THR A 76 5.32 4.38 -5.46
CA THR A 76 6.36 4.50 -6.49
C THR A 76 5.84 4.11 -7.86
N ASN A 77 4.91 3.16 -7.97
CA ASN A 77 4.23 2.87 -9.22
C ASN A 77 3.43 4.07 -9.73
N ILE A 78 2.67 4.76 -8.86
CA ILE A 78 1.95 5.98 -9.26
C ILE A 78 2.93 7.10 -9.63
N MET A 79 3.93 7.37 -8.79
CA MET A 79 4.88 8.45 -9.03
C MET A 79 5.79 8.18 -10.24
N GLY A 80 6.32 6.97 -10.37
CA GLY A 80 7.21 6.57 -11.46
C GLY A 80 6.44 6.44 -12.77
N ILE A 81 5.61 5.40 -12.87
CA ILE A 81 4.99 5.01 -14.14
C ILE A 81 3.86 5.96 -14.54
N GLN A 82 3.02 6.40 -13.58
CA GLN A 82 1.81 7.16 -13.92
C GLN A 82 2.04 8.67 -13.94
N MET A 83 3.15 9.17 -13.36
CA MET A 83 3.45 10.61 -13.34
C MET A 83 4.76 10.95 -14.06
N LEU A 84 5.90 10.37 -13.66
CA LEU A 84 7.20 10.73 -14.22
C LEU A 84 7.32 10.36 -15.71
N VAL A 85 6.81 9.19 -16.12
CA VAL A 85 6.85 8.75 -17.52
C VAL A 85 6.02 9.69 -18.41
N PRO A 86 4.73 9.98 -18.16
CA PRO A 86 4.00 10.95 -18.97
C PRO A 86 4.61 12.35 -19.00
N LEU A 87 5.31 12.76 -17.93
CA LEU A 87 6.01 14.04 -17.87
C LEU A 87 7.36 14.06 -18.61
N GLY A 88 7.74 13.00 -19.33
CA GLY A 88 9.02 12.89 -20.04
C GLY A 88 10.22 12.78 -19.11
N LYS A 89 10.04 12.28 -17.89
CA LYS A 89 11.09 12.16 -16.87
C LYS A 89 11.48 10.72 -16.59
N GLU A 90 11.49 9.85 -17.60
CA GLU A 90 11.82 8.42 -17.48
C GLU A 90 13.21 8.19 -16.86
N LYS A 91 14.15 9.10 -17.12
CA LYS A 91 15.49 9.06 -16.52
C LYS A 91 15.46 9.11 -14.98
N VAL A 92 14.49 9.84 -14.42
CA VAL A 92 14.33 9.90 -12.96
C VAL A 92 13.88 8.55 -12.43
N VAL A 93 12.96 7.88 -13.13
CA VAL A 93 12.54 6.52 -12.78
C VAL A 93 13.74 5.58 -12.81
N LEU A 94 14.51 5.58 -13.88
CA LEU A 94 15.72 4.76 -14.00
C LEU A 94 16.71 5.02 -12.85
N TYR A 95 16.98 6.29 -12.52
CA TYR A 95 17.91 6.62 -11.43
C TYR A 95 17.35 6.23 -10.06
N SER A 96 16.03 6.31 -9.85
CA SER A 96 15.43 5.86 -8.62
C SER A 96 15.59 4.33 -8.42
N GLU A 97 15.37 3.55 -9.48
CA GLU A 97 15.57 2.10 -9.45
C GLU A 97 17.04 1.73 -9.22
N ILE A 98 17.98 2.45 -9.87
CA ILE A 98 19.42 2.24 -9.63
C ILE A 98 19.78 2.56 -8.15
N ALA A 99 19.23 3.64 -7.59
CA ALA A 99 19.46 3.98 -6.19
C ALA A 99 18.90 2.88 -5.24
N GLY A 100 17.70 2.40 -5.51
CA GLY A 100 17.11 1.28 -4.76
C GLY A 100 17.96 0.01 -4.85
N MET A 101 18.39 -0.36 -6.06
CA MET A 101 19.27 -1.50 -6.31
C MET A 101 20.59 -1.42 -5.51
N ILE A 102 21.22 -0.24 -5.49
CA ILE A 102 22.48 -0.04 -4.74
C ILE A 102 22.23 -0.24 -3.23
N VAL A 103 21.16 0.34 -2.70
CA VAL A 103 20.78 0.18 -1.30
C VAL A 103 20.49 -1.28 -0.97
N ASP A 104 19.74 -1.97 -1.83
CA ASP A 104 19.40 -3.38 -1.63
C ASP A 104 20.66 -4.27 -1.60
N ILE A 105 21.55 -4.12 -2.57
CA ILE A 105 22.79 -4.92 -2.65
C ILE A 105 23.66 -4.69 -1.39
N ILE A 106 23.84 -3.43 -0.98
CA ILE A 106 24.67 -3.11 0.19
C ILE A 106 24.06 -3.71 1.46
N LEU A 107 22.76 -3.49 1.69
CA LEU A 107 22.11 -3.98 2.90
C LEU A 107 22.00 -5.50 2.91
N ASN A 108 21.71 -6.14 1.78
CA ASN A 108 21.69 -7.60 1.69
C ASN A 108 23.06 -8.20 1.99
N ALA A 109 24.15 -7.64 1.45
CA ALA A 109 25.49 -8.12 1.74
C ALA A 109 25.87 -7.99 3.22
N LEU A 110 25.38 -6.96 3.92
CA LEU A 110 25.68 -6.72 5.34
C LEU A 110 24.75 -7.48 6.29
N LEU A 111 23.47 -7.64 5.94
CA LEU A 111 22.44 -8.12 6.87
C LEU A 111 22.09 -9.60 6.66
N ILE A 112 22.11 -10.13 5.44
CA ILE A 112 21.78 -11.54 5.21
C ILE A 112 22.71 -12.48 5.98
N PRO A 113 24.04 -12.26 6.04
CA PRO A 113 24.92 -13.14 6.80
C PRO A 113 24.61 -13.19 8.30
N LYS A 114 23.96 -12.13 8.84
CA LYS A 114 23.66 -12.01 10.28
C LYS A 114 22.21 -12.34 10.63
N MET A 115 21.28 -12.09 9.72
CA MET A 115 19.85 -12.10 10.00
C MET A 115 19.05 -12.96 8.99
N ALA A 116 19.74 -13.62 8.07
CA ALA A 116 19.14 -14.46 7.00
C ALA A 116 17.98 -13.73 6.29
N SER A 117 16.80 -14.34 6.19
CA SER A 117 15.61 -13.78 5.52
C SER A 117 15.11 -12.45 6.10
N THR A 118 15.32 -12.20 7.39
CA THR A 118 14.98 -10.90 8.00
C THR A 118 15.89 -9.80 7.43
N GLY A 119 17.18 -10.10 7.23
CA GLY A 119 18.12 -9.16 6.61
C GLY A 119 17.71 -8.80 5.19
N ALA A 120 17.30 -9.80 4.40
CA ALA A 120 16.78 -9.57 3.05
C ALA A 120 15.52 -8.69 3.05
N ALA A 121 14.57 -8.95 3.96
CA ALA A 121 13.35 -8.15 4.08
C ALA A 121 13.65 -6.67 4.43
N ILE A 122 14.64 -6.42 5.30
CA ILE A 122 15.09 -5.06 5.63
C ILE A 122 15.74 -4.40 4.40
N GLY A 123 16.60 -5.11 3.67
CA GLY A 123 17.22 -4.61 2.44
C GLY A 123 16.19 -4.17 1.42
N THR A 124 15.24 -5.04 1.12
CA THR A 124 14.15 -4.74 0.18
C THR A 124 13.30 -3.55 0.63
N LEU A 125 12.90 -3.48 1.91
CA LEU A 125 12.14 -2.34 2.41
C LEU A 125 12.93 -1.03 2.28
N ALA A 126 14.21 -1.04 2.62
CA ALA A 126 15.06 0.14 2.50
C ALA A 126 15.27 0.56 1.04
N ALA A 127 15.38 -0.39 0.11
CA ALA A 127 15.44 -0.12 -1.31
C ALA A 127 14.17 0.59 -1.83
N GLU A 128 13.00 0.10 -1.48
CA GLU A 128 11.73 0.72 -1.85
C GLU A 128 11.58 2.14 -1.27
N ILE A 129 12.05 2.35 -0.03
CA ILE A 129 12.10 3.70 0.57
C ILE A 129 13.05 4.61 -0.21
N ALA A 130 14.21 4.11 -0.67
CA ALA A 130 15.15 4.90 -1.45
C ALA A 130 14.54 5.29 -2.81
N VAL A 131 13.90 4.35 -3.53
CA VAL A 131 13.17 4.64 -4.76
C VAL A 131 12.11 5.71 -4.52
N PHE A 132 11.30 5.54 -3.47
CA PHE A 132 10.26 6.51 -3.09
C PHE A 132 10.83 7.92 -2.85
N ILE A 133 11.93 8.04 -2.09
CA ILE A 133 12.55 9.34 -1.78
C ILE A 133 12.99 10.03 -3.07
N VAL A 134 13.68 9.34 -3.99
CA VAL A 134 14.16 9.93 -5.25
C VAL A 134 12.99 10.44 -6.09
N GLN A 135 11.95 9.62 -6.27
CA GLN A 135 10.77 10.00 -7.05
C GLN A 135 9.98 11.13 -6.37
N TYR A 136 9.83 11.09 -5.04
CA TYR A 136 9.15 12.14 -4.27
C TYR A 136 9.87 13.49 -4.41
N VAL A 137 11.20 13.51 -4.28
CA VAL A 137 12.00 14.73 -4.44
C VAL A 137 11.85 15.32 -5.84
N ALA A 138 11.85 14.46 -6.88
CA ALA A 138 11.68 14.88 -8.26
C ALA A 138 10.29 15.47 -8.56
N LEU A 139 9.26 15.01 -7.84
CA LEU A 139 7.87 15.44 -7.99
C LEU A 139 7.40 16.42 -6.91
N ARG A 140 8.25 16.84 -5.98
CA ARG A 140 7.87 17.61 -4.76
C ARG A 140 6.98 18.83 -5.02
N GLY A 141 7.16 19.50 -6.18
CA GLY A 141 6.35 20.67 -6.56
C GLY A 141 4.92 20.33 -6.96
N ILE A 142 4.66 19.09 -7.35
CA ILE A 142 3.38 18.63 -7.87
C ILE A 142 2.66 17.77 -6.83
N ILE A 143 3.40 16.87 -6.19
CA ILE A 143 2.83 15.78 -5.39
C ILE A 143 2.43 16.20 -3.97
N LYS A 144 3.02 17.29 -3.46
CA LYS A 144 2.75 17.78 -2.09
C LYS A 144 1.27 18.01 -1.83
N GLU A 145 0.55 18.57 -2.79
CA GLU A 145 -0.88 18.82 -2.67
C GLU A 145 -1.70 17.52 -2.71
N ALA A 146 -1.25 16.52 -3.48
CA ALA A 146 -1.90 15.21 -3.51
C ALA A 146 -1.82 14.49 -2.16
N TYR A 147 -0.66 14.54 -1.52
CA TYR A 147 -0.47 13.95 -0.18
C TYR A 147 -1.27 14.70 0.90
N ARG A 148 -1.40 16.02 0.80
CA ARG A 148 -2.18 16.82 1.74
C ARG A 148 -3.67 16.47 1.74
N GLN A 149 -4.19 15.99 0.63
CA GLN A 149 -5.61 15.63 0.49
C GLN A 149 -5.96 14.22 0.98
N VAL A 150 -4.96 13.41 1.34
CA VAL A 150 -5.20 12.08 1.91
C VAL A 150 -5.78 12.23 3.32
N HIS A 151 -6.85 11.54 3.60
CA HIS A 151 -7.53 11.57 4.91
C HIS A 151 -6.82 10.64 5.92
N TYR A 152 -5.56 10.96 6.26
CA TYR A 152 -4.73 10.12 7.15
C TYR A 152 -5.39 9.77 8.48
N VAL A 153 -6.11 10.73 9.08
CA VAL A 153 -6.79 10.52 10.38
C VAL A 153 -7.91 9.49 10.23
N ALA A 154 -8.71 9.58 9.17
CA ALA A 154 -9.79 8.61 8.92
C ALA A 154 -9.22 7.21 8.66
N ILE A 155 -8.19 7.09 7.79
CA ILE A 155 -7.54 5.82 7.49
C ILE A 155 -6.88 5.26 8.76
N GLY A 156 -6.12 6.07 9.49
CA GLY A 156 -5.41 5.63 10.70
C GLY A 156 -6.34 5.18 11.81
N SER A 157 -7.40 5.94 12.10
CA SER A 157 -8.39 5.58 13.12
C SER A 157 -9.17 4.30 12.75
N SER A 158 -9.52 4.14 11.46
CA SER A 158 -10.20 2.94 10.95
C SER A 158 -9.33 1.70 11.08
N VAL A 159 -8.04 1.81 10.73
CA VAL A 159 -7.05 0.73 10.86
C VAL A 159 -6.82 0.37 12.33
N LEU A 160 -6.70 1.35 13.21
CA LEU A 160 -6.52 1.12 14.65
C LEU A 160 -7.73 0.41 15.25
N ALA A 161 -8.93 0.91 14.99
CA ALA A 161 -10.16 0.30 15.51
C ALA A 161 -10.37 -1.13 14.98
N GLY A 162 -10.21 -1.33 13.65
CA GLY A 162 -10.27 -2.65 13.04
C GLY A 162 -9.21 -3.60 13.59
N GLY A 163 -7.97 -3.10 13.77
CA GLY A 163 -6.85 -3.87 14.32
C GLY A 163 -7.09 -4.34 15.75
N VAL A 164 -7.54 -3.44 16.63
CA VAL A 164 -7.85 -3.78 18.03
C VAL A 164 -8.93 -4.87 18.09
N LEU A 165 -10.04 -4.71 17.36
CA LEU A 165 -11.12 -5.68 17.36
C LEU A 165 -10.70 -7.03 16.73
N ALA A 166 -9.95 -7.00 15.63
CA ALA A 166 -9.48 -8.21 14.99
C ALA A 166 -8.49 -8.99 15.85
N VAL A 167 -7.59 -8.31 16.58
CA VAL A 167 -6.64 -8.98 17.50
C VAL A 167 -7.34 -9.70 18.63
N LEU A 168 -8.52 -9.26 19.07
CA LEU A 168 -9.31 -9.99 20.09
C LEU A 168 -9.70 -11.39 19.64
N ILE A 169 -9.83 -11.62 18.32
CA ILE A 169 -10.16 -12.95 17.76
C ILE A 169 -9.05 -13.96 18.05
N LYS A 170 -7.77 -13.52 18.16
CA LYS A 170 -6.66 -14.42 18.53
C LYS A 170 -6.87 -15.10 19.90
N ARG A 171 -7.63 -14.48 20.80
CA ARG A 171 -7.92 -15.05 22.12
C ARG A 171 -8.84 -16.27 22.05
N MET A 172 -9.54 -16.47 20.92
CA MET A 172 -10.43 -17.62 20.74
C MET A 172 -9.67 -18.91 20.42
N GLN A 173 -8.35 -18.82 20.19
CA GLN A 173 -7.44 -19.97 19.91
C GLN A 173 -7.93 -20.91 18.80
N TRP A 174 -8.58 -20.37 17.80
CA TRP A 174 -8.97 -21.10 16.61
C TRP A 174 -7.73 -21.47 15.76
N GLY A 175 -7.88 -22.46 14.90
CA GLY A 175 -6.80 -22.75 13.92
C GLY A 175 -6.47 -21.55 13.04
N SER A 176 -5.26 -21.53 12.49
CA SER A 176 -4.71 -20.38 11.74
C SER A 176 -5.64 -19.90 10.61
N PHE A 177 -6.25 -20.80 9.86
CA PHE A 177 -7.19 -20.47 8.79
C PHE A 177 -8.45 -19.75 9.30
N MET A 178 -9.10 -20.31 10.33
CA MET A 178 -10.33 -19.70 10.89
C MET A 178 -10.04 -18.34 11.53
N THR A 179 -8.89 -18.20 12.20
CA THR A 179 -8.45 -16.94 12.76
C THR A 179 -8.22 -15.88 11.67
N LEU A 180 -7.58 -16.25 10.54
CA LEU A 180 -7.42 -15.35 9.41
C LEU A 180 -8.75 -14.92 8.81
N CYS A 181 -9.65 -15.86 8.51
CA CYS A 181 -10.93 -15.52 7.90
C CYS A 181 -11.78 -14.62 8.82
N ALA A 182 -11.93 -14.99 10.08
CA ALA A 182 -12.73 -14.23 11.02
C ALA A 182 -12.13 -12.84 11.30
N SER A 183 -10.81 -12.77 11.51
CA SER A 183 -10.13 -11.49 11.74
C SER A 183 -10.17 -10.58 10.51
N ALA A 184 -10.09 -11.13 9.30
CA ALA A 184 -10.21 -10.35 8.07
C ALA A 184 -11.61 -9.73 7.94
N ILE A 185 -12.66 -10.51 8.17
CA ILE A 185 -14.03 -10.01 8.12
C ILE A 185 -14.23 -8.87 9.13
N VAL A 186 -13.75 -9.03 10.37
CA VAL A 186 -13.88 -8.00 11.41
C VAL A 186 -13.00 -6.79 11.07
N PHE A 187 -11.73 -6.99 10.71
CA PHE A 187 -10.80 -5.92 10.42
C PHE A 187 -11.29 -5.05 9.26
N PHE A 188 -11.52 -5.65 8.10
CA PHE A 188 -11.94 -4.92 6.89
C PHE A 188 -13.39 -4.43 7.00
N GLY A 189 -14.27 -5.17 7.68
CA GLY A 189 -15.64 -4.73 7.94
C GLY A 189 -15.69 -3.45 8.78
N VAL A 190 -14.95 -3.40 9.89
CA VAL A 190 -14.83 -2.20 10.73
C VAL A 190 -14.12 -1.07 10.00
N TYR A 191 -13.07 -1.38 9.27
CA TYR A 191 -12.33 -0.41 8.46
C TYR A 191 -13.24 0.32 7.48
N PHE A 192 -13.97 -0.41 6.64
CA PHE A 192 -14.89 0.19 5.66
C PHE A 192 -16.07 0.90 6.32
N LEU A 193 -16.63 0.34 7.41
CA LEU A 193 -17.72 0.99 8.16
C LEU A 193 -17.31 2.38 8.65
N ILE A 194 -16.13 2.51 9.27
CA ILE A 194 -15.65 3.81 9.78
C ILE A 194 -15.38 4.78 8.63
N LEU A 195 -14.81 4.33 7.52
CA LEU A 195 -14.58 5.18 6.35
C LEU A 195 -15.88 5.67 5.71
N THR A 196 -16.91 4.84 5.65
CA THR A 196 -18.26 5.24 5.20
C THR A 196 -18.86 6.30 6.13
N ILE A 197 -18.75 6.11 7.45
CA ILE A 197 -19.22 7.09 8.45
C ILE A 197 -18.41 8.40 8.35
N ALA A 198 -17.11 8.31 8.13
CA ALA A 198 -16.21 9.46 7.93
C ALA A 198 -16.44 10.16 6.56
N LYS A 199 -17.33 9.62 5.72
CA LYS A 199 -17.64 10.14 4.38
C LYS A 199 -16.40 10.30 3.50
N GLU A 200 -15.51 9.28 3.54
CA GLU A 200 -14.35 9.28 2.67
C GLU A 200 -14.80 9.26 1.19
N SER A 201 -14.29 10.21 0.41
CA SER A 201 -14.80 10.52 -0.93
C SER A 201 -14.73 9.34 -1.91
N LEU A 202 -13.63 8.57 -1.88
CA LEU A 202 -13.47 7.40 -2.76
C LEU A 202 -14.36 6.23 -2.34
N VAL A 203 -14.57 6.03 -1.03
CA VAL A 203 -15.45 4.97 -0.52
C VAL A 203 -16.88 5.24 -0.97
N ILE A 204 -17.36 6.47 -0.82
CA ILE A 204 -18.71 6.87 -1.28
C ILE A 204 -18.83 6.73 -2.81
N GLU A 205 -17.79 7.10 -3.57
CA GLU A 205 -17.80 6.95 -5.04
C GLU A 205 -17.92 5.45 -5.43
N ILE A 206 -17.21 4.56 -4.74
CA ILE A 206 -17.28 3.11 -4.96
C ILE A 206 -18.65 2.56 -4.56
N GLU A 207 -19.20 2.93 -3.41
CA GLU A 207 -20.54 2.54 -2.96
C GLU A 207 -21.61 2.94 -3.96
N ASN A 208 -21.59 4.19 -4.43
CA ASN A 208 -22.54 4.70 -5.42
C ASN A 208 -22.43 3.95 -6.77
N GLN A 209 -21.21 3.59 -7.19
CA GLN A 209 -21.02 2.81 -8.41
C GLN A 209 -21.55 1.38 -8.27
N LEU A 210 -21.37 0.74 -7.12
CA LEU A 210 -21.87 -0.61 -6.83
C LEU A 210 -23.41 -0.61 -6.75
N LEU A 211 -23.99 0.32 -6.01
CA LEU A 211 -25.44 0.48 -5.90
C LEU A 211 -26.09 0.78 -7.24
N GLY A 212 -25.49 1.68 -8.05
CA GLY A 212 -25.97 2.00 -9.39
C GLY A 212 -25.94 0.81 -10.36
N ARG A 213 -24.99 -0.12 -10.19
CA ARG A 213 -24.96 -1.37 -10.98
C ARG A 213 -26.00 -2.39 -10.54
N ILE A 214 -26.31 -2.45 -9.25
CA ILE A 214 -27.35 -3.35 -8.71
C ILE A 214 -28.75 -2.88 -9.14
N ILE A 215 -28.99 -1.56 -9.10
CA ILE A 215 -30.28 -0.97 -9.50
C ILE A 215 -30.53 -1.09 -11.02
N LYS A 216 -29.47 -1.01 -11.87
CA LYS A 216 -29.59 -1.20 -13.33
C LYS A 216 -29.76 -2.66 -13.77
N LYS A 217 -29.59 -3.63 -12.87
CA LYS A 217 -29.75 -5.07 -13.16
C LYS A 217 -31.12 -5.63 -12.75
N LYS A 218 -31.97 -4.81 -12.15
CA LYS A 218 -33.40 -5.08 -11.93
C LYS A 218 -34.21 -4.32 -12.97
#